data_d621e7028a2ee34926e8f361d2345395
#
_entry.id   d621e7028a2ee34926e8f361d2345395
#
_cell.length_a   1.000
_cell.length_b   1.000
_cell.length_c   1.000
_cell.angle_alpha   90.00
_cell.angle_beta   90.00
_cell.angle_gamma   90.00
#
_symmetry.space_group_name_H-M   'P 1'
#
loop_
_entity.id
_entity.type
_entity.pdbx_description
1 polymer ?
#
loop_
_entity_poly.entity_id
_entity_poly.type
_entity_poly.pdbx_seq_one_letter_code
_entity_poly.pdbx_strand_id
1 'polypeptide(L)'
;MKKYILSAAFLSLLITACSKSDFDPKVNEYLTDQRKEELKADVQTKAKLLQVELNGIYNNNVALQSNYHDSFGLKSIHLSLDLTGLDMVQASYHWFGYDYYFDMRNANYSRTSFMWSFLYRQISAINTILADYFSEVPAEQVLYQKYAELKSLRAIYYFYLVNLYQHSYKGNESKLGVPLMLKPTDSKLPRATVAEVYRQMEQDLSVVDDARFTITESKEDVDKAVAAAYFAKVYAHKEEWAKVAQYAQIVLNASDFNYTSMAEVQGAKWDISNTSWLWGYDITQQTTTSFGSFYSHIDNTIAQGYAGGSGAYKNMYSNLYAKIADTDVRKKIYINSTLFPTIADRYGLPDYANVKYATDQRFLSDYCFIRIEDPFFLYVEALVEQNNLSAAKTALEDFMHDYRDPSYTLTATTQAAMRDEVRIQRRIELWGEGTSFFDFKRWHLGVDRNEAGSNHTFMVKVPAGDKRWVYQIPQDEIESNSQMVQNE
;
A
#
# COMPACT_ATOMS: atom_id res chain seq x y z
N MET A 1 76.02 -40.39 0.37
CA MET A 1 75.81 -39.11 -0.25
C MET A 1 74.60 -39.01 -1.23
N LYS A 2 73.93 -40.12 -1.59
CA LYS A 2 72.75 -40.07 -2.52
C LYS A 2 71.40 -39.91 -1.84
N LYS A 3 71.30 -39.92 -0.50
CA LYS A 3 70.03 -39.77 0.23
C LYS A 3 69.66 -38.30 0.62
N TYR A 4 70.61 -37.38 0.52
CA TYR A 4 70.37 -35.95 0.88
C TYR A 4 70.08 -35.07 -0.32
N ILE A 5 70.24 -35.53 -1.55
CA ILE A 5 69.92 -34.77 -2.77
C ILE A 5 68.43 -34.84 -3.11
N LEU A 6 67.73 -35.93 -2.71
CA LEU A 6 66.28 -36.04 -2.93
C LEU A 6 65.46 -35.20 -1.97
N SER A 7 65.99 -34.89 -0.77
CA SER A 7 65.27 -34.04 0.20
C SER A 7 65.34 -32.52 -0.11
N ALA A 8 66.39 -32.09 -0.81
CA ALA A 8 66.53 -30.68 -1.22
C ALA A 8 65.71 -30.37 -2.45
N ALA A 9 65.45 -31.36 -3.33
CA ALA A 9 64.55 -31.12 -4.51
C ALA A 9 63.09 -31.11 -4.16
N PHE A 10 62.65 -31.69 -3.03
CA PHE A 10 61.27 -31.67 -2.58
C PHE A 10 60.88 -30.37 -1.79
N LEU A 11 61.89 -29.69 -1.23
CA LEU A 11 61.70 -28.46 -0.47
C LEU A 11 61.66 -27.20 -1.38
N SER A 12 62.18 -27.28 -2.61
CA SER A 12 62.16 -26.18 -3.58
C SER A 12 60.90 -26.13 -4.42
N LEU A 13 60.02 -27.15 -4.33
CA LEU A 13 58.69 -27.17 -5.02
C LEU A 13 57.53 -26.60 -4.20
N LEU A 14 57.78 -26.16 -2.97
CA LEU A 14 56.75 -25.60 -2.09
C LEU A 14 56.77 -24.06 -2.01
N ILE A 15 57.56 -23.35 -2.82
CA ILE A 15 57.68 -21.88 -2.77
C ILE A 15 57.02 -21.21 -4.00
N THR A 16 56.34 -21.96 -4.85
CA THR A 16 55.56 -21.37 -5.95
C THR A 16 54.07 -21.39 -5.69
N ALA A 17 53.68 -21.30 -4.45
CA ALA A 17 52.26 -21.23 -4.10
C ALA A 17 51.89 -19.79 -3.75
N CYS A 18 50.92 -19.30 -4.43
CA CYS A 18 50.16 -18.05 -4.25
C CYS A 18 50.88 -16.79 -4.72
N SER A 19 50.78 -16.50 -5.99
CA SER A 19 50.93 -15.14 -6.46
C SER A 19 49.76 -14.28 -5.88
N LYS A 20 50.03 -13.00 -5.58
CA LYS A 20 48.99 -12.06 -5.12
C LYS A 20 47.79 -12.00 -6.04
N SER A 21 47.95 -12.37 -7.32
CA SER A 21 46.89 -12.44 -8.34
C SER A 21 45.88 -13.55 -8.12
N ASP A 22 46.19 -14.59 -7.30
CA ASP A 22 45.22 -15.65 -7.02
C ASP A 22 44.23 -15.30 -5.89
N PHE A 23 44.49 -14.18 -5.19
CA PHE A 23 43.63 -13.61 -4.16
C PHE A 23 42.95 -12.32 -4.60
N ASP A 24 43.28 -11.77 -5.78
CA ASP A 24 42.53 -10.68 -6.34
C ASP A 24 41.18 -11.25 -6.81
N PRO A 25 40.04 -10.74 -6.29
CA PRO A 25 38.74 -11.16 -6.76
C PRO A 25 38.70 -10.95 -8.28
N LYS A 26 38.34 -11.99 -9.01
CA LYS A 26 38.19 -11.89 -10.45
C LYS A 26 37.20 -10.77 -10.71
N VAL A 27 37.65 -9.68 -11.32
CA VAL A 27 36.89 -8.45 -11.59
C VAL A 27 35.54 -8.71 -12.32
N ASN A 28 35.35 -9.91 -12.85
CA ASN A 28 34.15 -10.34 -13.55
C ASN A 28 33.08 -10.97 -12.64
N GLU A 29 33.31 -11.22 -11.36
CA GLU A 29 32.34 -11.88 -10.46
C GLU A 29 31.59 -10.88 -9.57
N TYR A 30 32.13 -9.67 -9.35
CA TYR A 30 31.50 -8.66 -8.49
C TYR A 30 31.54 -7.28 -9.14
N LEU A 31 30.43 -6.55 -9.08
CA LEU A 31 30.36 -5.16 -9.48
C LEU A 31 31.06 -4.30 -8.41
N THR A 32 32.31 -3.88 -8.67
CA THR A 32 33.03 -2.97 -7.78
C THR A 32 32.45 -1.56 -7.83
N ASP A 33 32.63 -0.75 -6.76
CA ASP A 33 32.19 0.63 -6.73
C ASP A 33 32.77 1.44 -7.89
N GLN A 34 34.06 1.25 -8.19
CA GLN A 34 34.69 1.90 -9.36
C GLN A 34 33.98 1.51 -10.66
N ARG A 35 33.68 0.24 -10.87
CA ARG A 35 33.01 -0.23 -12.08
C ARG A 35 31.55 0.27 -12.14
N LYS A 36 30.88 0.36 -10.99
CA LYS A 36 29.55 0.98 -10.91
C LYS A 36 29.58 2.45 -11.36
N GLU A 37 30.57 3.22 -10.91
CA GLU A 37 30.72 4.63 -11.32
C GLU A 37 31.02 4.76 -12.83
N GLU A 38 31.90 3.92 -13.38
CA GLU A 38 32.15 3.90 -14.82
C GLU A 38 30.89 3.60 -15.64
N LEU A 39 30.05 2.65 -15.16
CA LEU A 39 28.79 2.27 -15.82
C LEU A 39 27.73 3.37 -15.72
N LYS A 40 27.71 4.17 -14.65
CA LYS A 40 26.81 5.30 -14.49
C LYS A 40 27.10 6.46 -15.47
N ALA A 41 28.24 6.47 -16.13
CA ALA A 41 28.57 7.49 -17.14
C ALA A 41 27.69 7.37 -18.41
N ASP A 42 27.22 6.15 -18.72
CA ASP A 42 26.27 5.92 -19.82
C ASP A 42 24.83 6.02 -19.32
N VAL A 43 24.02 6.88 -19.92
CA VAL A 43 22.64 7.20 -19.49
C VAL A 43 21.75 5.96 -19.46
N GLN A 44 21.81 5.11 -20.50
CA GLN A 44 20.96 3.91 -20.59
C GLN A 44 21.38 2.85 -19.57
N THR A 45 22.66 2.68 -19.37
CA THR A 45 23.22 1.77 -18.37
C THR A 45 22.88 2.24 -16.96
N LYS A 46 23.01 3.56 -16.69
CA LYS A 46 22.62 4.18 -15.44
C LYS A 46 21.12 3.92 -15.14
N ALA A 47 20.23 4.08 -16.13
CA ALA A 47 18.81 3.80 -15.98
C ALA A 47 18.52 2.32 -15.65
N LYS A 48 19.26 1.37 -16.26
CA LYS A 48 19.14 -0.07 -15.94
C LYS A 48 19.63 -0.38 -14.53
N LEU A 49 20.72 0.22 -14.07
CA LEU A 49 21.19 0.07 -12.69
C LEU A 49 20.16 0.61 -11.69
N LEU A 50 19.57 1.78 -11.98
CA LEU A 50 18.48 2.34 -11.18
C LEU A 50 17.28 1.41 -11.10
N GLN A 51 16.90 0.74 -12.21
CA GLN A 51 15.81 -0.24 -12.18
C GLN A 51 16.12 -1.42 -11.25
N VAL A 52 17.35 -1.91 -11.22
CA VAL A 52 17.75 -2.98 -10.29
C VAL A 52 17.61 -2.54 -8.83
N GLU A 53 18.04 -1.31 -8.50
CA GLU A 53 17.88 -0.76 -7.14
C GLU A 53 16.38 -0.60 -6.78
N LEU A 54 15.56 -0.10 -7.71
CA LEU A 54 14.10 0.03 -7.55
C LEU A 54 13.42 -1.32 -7.34
N ASN A 55 13.83 -2.35 -8.08
CA ASN A 55 13.30 -3.71 -7.89
C ASN A 55 13.54 -4.21 -6.46
N GLY A 56 14.65 -3.82 -5.82
CA GLY A 56 14.89 -4.09 -4.40
C GLY A 56 13.84 -3.45 -3.48
N ILE A 57 13.42 -2.21 -3.77
CA ILE A 57 12.36 -1.52 -3.03
C ILE A 57 11.00 -2.21 -3.26
N TYR A 58 10.67 -2.57 -4.50
CA TYR A 58 9.41 -3.24 -4.84
C TYR A 58 9.31 -4.64 -4.25
N ASN A 59 10.36 -5.44 -4.37
CA ASN A 59 10.43 -6.76 -3.73
C ASN A 59 10.20 -6.68 -2.22
N ASN A 60 10.71 -5.64 -1.57
CA ASN A 60 10.55 -5.45 -0.14
C ASN A 60 9.08 -5.12 0.25
N ASN A 61 8.27 -4.57 -0.67
CA ASN A 61 6.84 -4.31 -0.46
C ASN A 61 6.00 -5.58 -0.32
N VAL A 62 6.50 -6.74 -0.78
CA VAL A 62 5.79 -8.03 -0.73
C VAL A 62 6.51 -9.06 0.13
N ALA A 63 7.76 -8.81 0.51
CA ALA A 63 8.56 -9.72 1.31
C ALA A 63 8.08 -9.81 2.76
N LEU A 64 8.28 -10.97 3.36
CA LEU A 64 8.08 -11.16 4.79
C LEU A 64 9.16 -10.40 5.59
N GLN A 65 8.75 -9.48 6.45
CA GLN A 65 9.65 -8.55 7.14
C GLN A 65 10.18 -9.08 8.49
N SER A 66 9.59 -10.16 8.99
CA SER A 66 9.96 -10.83 10.24
C SER A 66 9.53 -12.30 10.19
N ASN A 67 9.77 -13.06 11.24
CA ASN A 67 9.26 -14.42 11.38
C ASN A 67 7.76 -14.50 11.67
N TYR A 68 7.06 -13.37 11.74
CA TYR A 68 5.61 -13.33 11.96
C TYR A 68 4.87 -13.31 10.61
N HIS A 69 3.88 -14.18 10.47
CA HIS A 69 3.12 -14.37 9.25
C HIS A 69 2.16 -13.22 8.90
N ASP A 70 2.14 -12.17 9.70
CA ASP A 70 1.34 -10.95 9.52
C ASP A 70 2.18 -9.73 9.12
N SER A 71 3.43 -9.93 8.66
CA SER A 71 4.39 -8.88 8.32
C SER A 71 4.84 -8.92 6.85
N PHE A 72 3.93 -9.22 5.93
CA PHE A 72 4.17 -9.36 4.48
C PHE A 72 4.13 -8.02 3.72
N GLY A 73 4.91 -7.07 4.18
CA GLY A 73 5.10 -5.78 3.51
C GLY A 73 3.86 -4.88 3.51
N LEU A 74 3.65 -4.17 2.41
CA LEU A 74 2.63 -3.11 2.32
C LEU A 74 1.19 -3.65 2.45
N LYS A 75 0.89 -4.83 1.89
CA LYS A 75 -0.45 -5.45 2.01
C LYS A 75 -0.78 -5.87 3.43
N SER A 76 0.22 -6.14 4.27
CA SER A 76 0.01 -6.34 5.71
C SER A 76 -0.51 -5.07 6.38
N ILE A 77 0.04 -3.91 6.01
CA ILE A 77 -0.45 -2.61 6.49
C ILE A 77 -1.89 -2.39 6.01
N HIS A 78 -2.19 -2.62 4.72
CA HIS A 78 -3.54 -2.47 4.18
C HIS A 78 -4.58 -3.29 4.95
N LEU A 79 -4.32 -4.58 5.18
CA LEU A 79 -5.24 -5.45 5.90
C LEU A 79 -5.44 -5.00 7.35
N SER A 80 -4.38 -4.55 8.02
CA SER A 80 -4.42 -3.96 9.35
C SER A 80 -5.34 -2.72 9.41
N LEU A 81 -5.23 -1.85 8.39
CA LEU A 81 -6.04 -0.63 8.28
C LEU A 81 -7.53 -0.93 8.06
N ASP A 82 -7.85 -1.91 7.23
CA ASP A 82 -9.25 -2.31 7.01
C ASP A 82 -9.88 -2.92 8.26
N LEU A 83 -9.14 -3.76 8.98
CA LEU A 83 -9.61 -4.37 10.23
C LEU A 83 -9.76 -3.38 11.38
N THR A 84 -9.01 -2.29 11.36
CA THR A 84 -9.19 -1.17 12.30
C THR A 84 -10.45 -0.37 11.99
N GLY A 85 -10.91 -0.37 10.74
CA GLY A 85 -12.13 0.32 10.29
C GLY A 85 -13.42 -0.32 10.80
N LEU A 86 -14.53 0.10 10.18
CA LEU A 86 -15.87 -0.42 10.46
C LEU A 86 -16.31 -1.52 9.49
N ASP A 87 -15.73 -1.56 8.29
CA ASP A 87 -16.31 -2.27 7.15
C ASP A 87 -15.93 -3.75 7.09
N MET A 88 -14.84 -4.14 7.75
CA MET A 88 -14.35 -5.51 7.79
C MET A 88 -14.53 -6.12 9.17
N VAL A 89 -15.16 -7.28 9.20
CA VAL A 89 -15.38 -8.08 10.41
C VAL A 89 -14.43 -9.29 10.40
N GLN A 90 -13.71 -9.50 11.47
CA GLN A 90 -12.97 -10.75 11.68
C GLN A 90 -13.79 -11.73 12.52
N ALA A 91 -14.08 -12.91 11.96
CA ALA A 91 -15.02 -13.86 12.56
C ALA A 91 -14.50 -14.51 13.83
N SER A 92 -13.19 -14.74 13.94
CA SER A 92 -12.54 -15.29 15.13
C SER A 92 -11.18 -14.64 15.38
N TYR A 93 -10.72 -14.67 16.66
CA TYR A 93 -9.40 -14.12 17.01
C TYR A 93 -8.28 -15.00 16.43
N HIS A 94 -7.44 -14.39 15.62
CA HIS A 94 -6.24 -14.98 15.03
C HIS A 94 -5.25 -13.86 14.64
N TRP A 95 -4.27 -14.10 13.75
CA TRP A 95 -3.45 -13.04 13.15
C TRP A 95 -4.33 -11.86 12.70
N PHE A 96 -3.89 -10.62 12.92
CA PHE A 96 -4.66 -9.38 12.75
C PHE A 96 -5.85 -9.20 13.71
N GLY A 97 -6.13 -10.15 14.61
CA GLY A 97 -7.13 -9.98 15.66
C GLY A 97 -6.84 -8.76 16.53
N TYR A 98 -5.58 -8.52 16.87
CA TYR A 98 -5.16 -7.36 17.65
C TYR A 98 -5.36 -6.02 16.91
N ASP A 99 -5.30 -5.97 15.59
CA ASP A 99 -5.70 -4.78 14.81
C ASP A 99 -7.21 -4.56 14.92
N TYR A 100 -7.98 -5.64 14.76
CA TYR A 100 -9.44 -5.62 14.88
C TYR A 100 -9.91 -5.25 16.30
N TYR A 101 -9.20 -5.67 17.34
CA TYR A 101 -9.51 -5.37 18.75
C TYR A 101 -8.91 -4.05 19.23
N PHE A 102 -8.22 -3.29 18.37
CA PHE A 102 -7.48 -2.07 18.71
C PHE A 102 -6.38 -2.28 19.77
N ASP A 103 -5.86 -3.49 19.84
CA ASP A 103 -4.70 -3.85 20.66
C ASP A 103 -3.38 -3.56 19.94
N MET A 104 -2.25 -3.79 20.61
CA MET A 104 -0.89 -3.72 20.04
C MET A 104 -0.53 -2.40 19.34
N ARG A 105 -1.12 -1.28 19.77
CA ARG A 105 -0.80 0.06 19.29
C ARG A 105 0.22 0.78 20.15
N ASN A 106 0.59 0.20 21.29
CA ASN A 106 1.55 0.75 22.22
C ASN A 106 2.99 0.55 21.73
N ALA A 107 3.91 1.37 22.25
CA ALA A 107 5.30 1.47 21.84
C ALA A 107 6.07 0.12 21.83
N ASN A 108 5.74 -0.78 22.75
CA ASN A 108 6.45 -2.05 22.96
C ASN A 108 5.95 -3.21 22.06
N TYR A 109 4.94 -2.98 21.22
CA TYR A 109 4.39 -4.07 20.42
C TYR A 109 5.04 -4.17 19.03
N SER A 110 5.20 -5.41 18.58
CA SER A 110 5.81 -5.73 17.30
C SER A 110 5.08 -5.11 16.09
N ARG A 111 3.76 -4.96 16.17
CA ARG A 111 2.97 -4.31 15.10
C ARG A 111 3.39 -2.85 14.91
N THR A 112 3.52 -2.11 15.99
CA THR A 112 3.97 -0.72 15.99
C THR A 112 5.38 -0.60 15.41
N SER A 113 6.32 -1.43 15.89
CA SER A 113 7.71 -1.42 15.40
C SER A 113 7.85 -1.89 13.96
N PHE A 114 7.05 -2.89 13.53
CA PHE A 114 7.06 -3.37 12.16
C PHE A 114 6.72 -2.27 11.16
N MET A 115 5.57 -1.59 11.34
CA MET A 115 5.11 -0.56 10.40
C MET A 115 6.10 0.60 10.29
N TRP A 116 6.63 1.07 11.44
CA TRP A 116 7.65 2.11 11.49
C TRP A 116 8.94 1.71 10.77
N SER A 117 9.52 0.60 11.18
CA SER A 117 10.80 0.14 10.66
C SER A 117 10.73 -0.22 9.18
N PHE A 118 9.62 -0.83 8.72
CA PHE A 118 9.42 -1.13 7.31
C PHE A 118 9.43 0.15 6.47
N LEU A 119 8.60 1.12 6.82
CA LEU A 119 8.45 2.35 6.03
C LEU A 119 9.73 3.20 6.04
N TYR A 120 10.42 3.32 7.19
CA TYR A 120 11.68 4.06 7.26
C TYR A 120 12.83 3.36 6.52
N ARG A 121 12.87 2.03 6.49
CA ARG A 121 13.86 1.30 5.65
C ARG A 121 13.66 1.60 4.17
N GLN A 122 12.42 1.65 3.70
CA GLN A 122 12.13 2.02 2.32
C GLN A 122 12.56 3.46 2.03
N ILE A 123 12.25 4.42 2.91
CA ILE A 123 12.69 5.81 2.79
C ILE A 123 14.22 5.92 2.79
N SER A 124 14.91 5.20 3.67
CA SER A 124 16.38 5.19 3.74
C SER A 124 17.01 4.66 2.46
N ALA A 125 16.48 3.55 1.92
CA ALA A 125 16.94 3.01 0.63
C ALA A 125 16.75 4.02 -0.51
N ILE A 126 15.58 4.65 -0.59
CA ILE A 126 15.29 5.69 -1.59
C ILE A 126 16.26 6.87 -1.46
N ASN A 127 16.50 7.36 -0.25
CA ASN A 127 17.43 8.46 -0.02
C ASN A 127 18.86 8.11 -0.45
N THR A 128 19.28 6.86 -0.20
CA THR A 128 20.60 6.34 -0.62
C THR A 128 20.70 6.32 -2.15
N ILE A 129 19.69 5.81 -2.84
CA ILE A 129 19.66 5.76 -4.31
C ILE A 129 19.65 7.19 -4.89
N LEU A 130 18.80 8.08 -4.34
CA LEU A 130 18.75 9.48 -4.79
C LEU A 130 20.12 10.16 -4.65
N ALA A 131 20.81 9.99 -3.53
CA ALA A 131 22.12 10.59 -3.28
C ALA A 131 23.23 9.97 -4.14
N ASP A 132 23.18 8.66 -4.41
CA ASP A 132 24.20 7.94 -5.17
C ASP A 132 24.09 8.18 -6.67
N TYR A 133 22.87 8.42 -7.19
CA TYR A 133 22.65 8.55 -8.63
C TYR A 133 22.41 9.99 -9.11
N PHE A 134 21.99 10.90 -8.23
CA PHE A 134 21.56 12.24 -8.65
C PHE A 134 22.14 13.34 -7.77
N SER A 135 23.13 14.07 -8.29
CA SER A 135 23.63 15.31 -7.68
C SER A 135 22.72 16.51 -7.97
N GLU A 136 21.93 16.41 -9.04
CA GLU A 136 20.94 17.41 -9.50
C GLU A 136 19.78 16.72 -10.19
N VAL A 137 18.73 17.47 -10.51
CA VAL A 137 17.58 16.96 -11.27
C VAL A 137 18.04 16.58 -12.69
N PRO A 138 17.87 15.31 -13.11
CA PRO A 138 18.37 14.88 -14.42
C PRO A 138 17.63 15.55 -15.59
N ALA A 139 18.35 15.85 -16.66
CA ALA A 139 17.79 16.42 -17.87
C ALA A 139 17.15 15.35 -18.78
N GLU A 140 17.75 14.17 -18.83
CA GLU A 140 17.33 13.08 -19.70
C GLU A 140 16.05 12.44 -19.20
N GLN A 141 15.07 12.27 -20.11
CA GLN A 141 13.74 11.74 -19.76
C GLN A 141 13.81 10.38 -19.06
N VAL A 142 14.62 9.44 -19.53
CA VAL A 142 14.73 8.11 -18.93
C VAL A 142 15.25 8.14 -17.49
N LEU A 143 16.16 9.06 -17.16
CA LEU A 143 16.67 9.25 -15.81
C LEU A 143 15.66 10.03 -14.95
N TYR A 144 15.00 11.03 -15.57
CA TYR A 144 13.94 11.77 -14.87
C TYR A 144 12.78 10.86 -14.45
N GLN A 145 12.38 9.91 -15.30
CA GLN A 145 11.38 8.91 -14.97
C GLN A 145 11.75 8.19 -13.67
N LYS A 146 12.98 7.70 -13.54
CA LYS A 146 13.46 6.99 -12.34
C LYS A 146 13.64 7.90 -11.12
N TYR A 147 14.06 9.14 -11.34
CA TYR A 147 14.11 10.16 -10.29
C TYR A 147 12.71 10.47 -9.73
N ALA A 148 11.74 10.68 -10.62
CA ALA A 148 10.36 10.97 -10.24
C ALA A 148 9.68 9.78 -9.53
N GLU A 149 9.96 8.56 -9.98
CA GLU A 149 9.53 7.32 -9.35
C GLU A 149 10.02 7.21 -7.90
N LEU A 150 11.31 7.45 -7.65
CA LEU A 150 11.91 7.47 -6.31
C LEU A 150 11.28 8.54 -5.40
N LYS A 151 11.09 9.75 -5.93
CA LYS A 151 10.44 10.85 -5.21
C LYS A 151 9.00 10.48 -4.83
N SER A 152 8.25 9.92 -5.76
CA SER A 152 6.87 9.48 -5.53
C SER A 152 6.78 8.37 -4.49
N LEU A 153 7.63 7.36 -4.56
CA LEU A 153 7.74 6.31 -3.55
C LEU A 153 8.02 6.86 -2.16
N ARG A 154 8.94 7.83 -2.02
CA ARG A 154 9.24 8.45 -0.73
C ARG A 154 8.02 9.17 -0.15
N ALA A 155 7.29 9.91 -0.98
CA ALA A 155 6.06 10.57 -0.56
C ALA A 155 4.98 9.55 -0.14
N ILE A 156 4.83 8.44 -0.87
CA ILE A 156 3.89 7.36 -0.54
C ILE A 156 4.22 6.78 0.85
N TYR A 157 5.48 6.47 1.14
CA TYR A 157 5.84 5.94 2.45
C TYR A 157 5.67 6.96 3.59
N TYR A 158 5.92 8.26 3.34
CA TYR A 158 5.59 9.31 4.30
C TYR A 158 4.08 9.47 4.50
N PHE A 159 3.26 9.28 3.47
CA PHE A 159 1.81 9.29 3.60
C PHE A 159 1.33 8.21 4.58
N TYR A 160 1.85 6.98 4.47
CA TYR A 160 1.54 5.93 5.45
C TYR A 160 2.08 6.31 6.84
N LEU A 161 3.33 6.70 6.97
CA LEU A 161 3.94 7.02 8.26
C LEU A 161 3.16 8.09 9.02
N VAL A 162 2.95 9.26 8.43
CA VAL A 162 2.31 10.36 9.16
C VAL A 162 0.87 10.02 9.56
N ASN A 163 0.13 9.31 8.71
CA ASN A 163 -1.26 8.94 8.98
C ASN A 163 -1.41 7.71 9.91
N LEU A 164 -0.37 6.91 10.10
CA LEU A 164 -0.33 5.86 11.12
C LEU A 164 0.03 6.42 12.50
N TYR A 165 1.03 7.30 12.56
CA TYR A 165 1.62 7.77 13.83
C TYR A 165 1.14 9.16 14.26
N GLN A 166 0.19 9.74 13.54
CA GLN A 166 -0.55 10.95 13.95
C GLN A 166 -1.95 10.94 13.36
N HIS A 167 -2.84 11.79 13.87
CA HIS A 167 -4.16 12.04 13.29
C HIS A 167 -4.05 12.65 11.89
N SER A 168 -5.16 12.60 11.12
CA SER A 168 -5.23 13.18 9.77
C SER A 168 -4.89 14.68 9.79
N TYR A 169 -4.46 15.20 8.63
CA TYR A 169 -3.94 16.56 8.48
C TYR A 169 -4.83 17.64 9.08
N LYS A 170 -6.12 17.67 8.66
CA LYS A 170 -7.02 18.77 9.01
C LYS A 170 -7.24 18.89 10.50
N GLY A 171 -6.92 20.07 11.05
CA GLY A 171 -7.02 20.36 12.48
C GLY A 171 -5.83 19.81 13.31
N ASN A 172 -4.82 19.20 12.68
CA ASN A 172 -3.63 18.67 13.36
C ASN A 172 -2.31 19.16 12.74
N GLU A 173 -2.36 20.22 11.93
CA GLU A 173 -1.25 20.73 11.12
C GLU A 173 0.00 21.04 11.96
N SER A 174 -0.20 21.60 13.14
CA SER A 174 0.88 21.97 14.08
C SER A 174 1.34 20.85 15.02
N LYS A 175 0.62 19.72 15.06
CA LYS A 175 1.01 18.58 15.90
C LYS A 175 2.27 17.91 15.36
N LEU A 176 3.02 17.25 16.25
CA LEU A 176 4.20 16.47 15.87
C LEU A 176 3.77 15.25 15.04
N GLY A 177 4.25 15.20 13.81
CA GLY A 177 4.11 14.08 12.87
C GLY A 177 5.21 13.03 13.08
N VAL A 178 6.09 12.90 12.09
CA VAL A 178 7.21 11.93 12.06
C VAL A 178 8.51 12.62 11.65
N PRO A 179 9.70 12.08 11.98
CA PRO A 179 10.97 12.61 11.50
C PRO A 179 11.07 12.66 9.97
N LEU A 180 11.55 13.77 9.43
CA LEU A 180 11.81 13.92 8.00
C LEU A 180 13.26 13.55 7.69
N MET A 181 13.48 12.28 7.33
CA MET A 181 14.76 11.78 6.86
C MET A 181 14.82 11.92 5.34
N LEU A 182 15.66 12.84 4.84
CA LEU A 182 15.73 13.21 3.42
C LEU A 182 17.09 12.91 2.79
N LYS A 183 18.09 12.56 3.60
CA LYS A 183 19.46 12.21 3.21
C LYS A 183 19.89 10.89 3.85
N PRO A 184 20.83 10.16 3.23
CA PRO A 184 21.36 8.92 3.82
C PRO A 184 22.03 9.13 5.20
N THR A 185 22.54 10.33 5.46
CA THR A 185 23.22 10.70 6.71
C THR A 185 22.27 11.13 7.82
N ASP A 186 20.99 11.31 7.52
CA ASP A 186 20.00 11.74 8.52
C ASP A 186 19.77 10.61 9.55
N SER A 187 19.89 10.95 10.80
CA SER A 187 19.66 10.04 11.91
C SER A 187 19.28 10.83 13.16
N LYS A 188 18.50 10.21 14.04
CA LYS A 188 18.12 10.79 15.33
C LYS A 188 17.53 12.21 15.23
N LEU A 189 16.73 12.44 14.20
CA LEU A 189 16.04 13.72 14.01
C LEU A 189 14.82 13.84 14.93
N PRO A 190 14.43 15.04 15.34
CA PRO A 190 13.15 15.27 16.01
C PRO A 190 12.00 15.02 15.03
N ARG A 191 10.82 14.85 15.58
CA ARG A 191 9.59 14.78 14.79
C ARG A 191 9.31 16.14 14.14
N ALA A 192 9.10 16.15 12.84
CA ALA A 192 8.55 17.29 12.13
C ALA A 192 7.05 17.43 12.42
N THR A 193 6.49 18.61 12.22
CA THR A 193 5.03 18.81 12.29
C THR A 193 4.30 18.08 11.15
N VAL A 194 3.03 17.77 11.33
CA VAL A 194 2.18 17.20 10.28
C VAL A 194 2.26 18.07 9.03
N ALA A 195 2.15 19.40 9.15
CA ALA A 195 2.24 20.32 8.03
C ALA A 195 3.58 20.24 7.27
N GLU A 196 4.70 20.07 7.99
CA GLU A 196 6.02 19.90 7.34
C GLU A 196 6.13 18.59 6.59
N VAL A 197 5.61 17.48 7.14
CA VAL A 197 5.60 16.19 6.46
C VAL A 197 4.74 16.24 5.20
N TYR A 198 3.55 16.84 5.27
CA TYR A 198 2.68 17.01 4.10
C TYR A 198 3.31 17.91 3.04
N ARG A 199 3.98 19.00 3.44
CA ARG A 199 4.73 19.86 2.51
C ARG A 199 5.83 19.08 1.80
N GLN A 200 6.55 18.20 2.49
CA GLN A 200 7.56 17.34 1.88
C GLN A 200 6.94 16.36 0.87
N MET A 201 5.79 15.77 1.20
CA MET A 201 5.07 14.92 0.25
C MET A 201 4.63 15.70 -1.01
N GLU A 202 4.12 16.94 -0.83
CA GLU A 202 3.78 17.80 -1.97
C GLU A 202 4.99 18.12 -2.83
N GLN A 203 6.15 18.42 -2.23
CA GLN A 203 7.41 18.66 -2.97
C GLN A 203 7.88 17.41 -3.72
N ASP A 204 7.74 16.23 -3.13
CA ASP A 204 8.14 14.98 -3.76
C ASP A 204 7.19 14.59 -4.90
N LEU A 205 5.87 14.79 -4.72
CA LEU A 205 4.85 14.46 -5.73
C LEU A 205 4.71 15.53 -6.83
N SER A 206 5.28 16.73 -6.67
CA SER A 206 5.25 17.76 -7.71
C SER A 206 5.91 17.34 -9.03
N VAL A 207 6.66 16.24 -9.03
CA VAL A 207 7.20 15.60 -10.25
C VAL A 207 6.09 15.20 -11.23
N VAL A 208 4.84 15.04 -10.79
CA VAL A 208 3.67 14.76 -11.63
C VAL A 208 3.41 15.88 -12.64
N ASP A 209 3.77 17.13 -12.30
CA ASP A 209 3.54 18.29 -13.16
C ASP A 209 4.59 18.40 -14.29
N ASP A 210 5.67 17.62 -14.25
CA ASP A 210 6.70 17.58 -15.29
C ASP A 210 6.31 16.63 -16.42
N ALA A 211 6.45 17.09 -17.66
CA ALA A 211 6.11 16.31 -18.85
C ALA A 211 7.03 15.10 -19.08
N ARG A 212 8.24 15.09 -18.48
CA ARG A 212 9.19 13.97 -18.56
C ARG A 212 8.78 12.79 -17.71
N PHE A 213 7.92 12.97 -16.71
CA PHE A 213 7.33 11.90 -15.95
C PHE A 213 6.06 11.41 -16.66
N THR A 214 6.04 10.16 -17.06
CA THR A 214 4.99 9.59 -17.92
C THR A 214 4.34 8.36 -17.27
N ILE A 215 3.16 7.98 -17.77
CA ILE A 215 2.56 6.69 -17.48
C ILE A 215 3.34 5.62 -18.24
N THR A 216 3.53 4.45 -17.64
CA THR A 216 4.29 3.33 -18.19
C THR A 216 3.41 2.10 -18.35
N GLU A 217 3.85 1.14 -19.17
CA GLU A 217 3.13 -0.15 -19.33
C GLU A 217 3.25 -1.04 -18.08
N SER A 218 4.34 -0.89 -17.31
CA SER A 218 4.58 -1.68 -16.11
C SER A 218 3.68 -1.23 -14.96
N LYS A 219 2.87 -2.13 -14.45
CA LYS A 219 2.06 -1.89 -13.25
C LYS A 219 2.79 -2.18 -11.94
N GLU A 220 4.02 -2.67 -12.01
CA GLU A 220 4.86 -2.86 -10.84
C GLU A 220 5.61 -1.59 -10.46
N ASP A 221 5.79 -0.66 -11.40
CA ASP A 221 6.48 0.61 -11.20
C ASP A 221 5.52 1.71 -10.68
N VAL A 222 6.03 2.62 -9.87
CA VAL A 222 5.31 3.84 -9.48
C VAL A 222 5.52 4.90 -10.54
N ASP A 223 4.58 5.02 -11.45
CA ASP A 223 4.58 5.96 -12.56
C ASP A 223 3.77 7.23 -12.26
N LYS A 224 3.56 8.06 -13.29
CA LYS A 224 2.79 9.30 -13.17
C LYS A 224 1.36 9.09 -12.70
N ALA A 225 0.69 8.00 -13.11
CA ALA A 225 -0.69 7.73 -12.71
C ALA A 225 -0.77 7.38 -11.23
N VAL A 226 0.13 6.52 -10.73
CA VAL A 226 0.23 6.18 -9.31
C VAL A 226 0.55 7.41 -8.47
N ALA A 227 1.54 8.19 -8.89
CA ALA A 227 1.93 9.42 -8.19
C ALA A 227 0.78 10.45 -8.14
N ALA A 228 0.03 10.64 -9.24
CA ALA A 228 -1.13 11.52 -9.30
C ALA A 228 -2.26 11.03 -8.38
N ALA A 229 -2.53 9.72 -8.33
CA ALA A 229 -3.52 9.14 -7.43
C ALA A 229 -3.16 9.39 -5.95
N TYR A 230 -1.89 9.23 -5.57
CA TYR A 230 -1.45 9.55 -4.20
C TYR A 230 -1.43 11.06 -3.93
N PHE A 231 -1.15 11.89 -4.94
CA PHE A 231 -1.24 13.34 -4.78
C PHE A 231 -2.68 13.79 -4.51
N ALA A 232 -3.66 13.19 -5.21
CA ALA A 232 -5.07 13.38 -4.90
C ALA A 232 -5.42 12.95 -3.46
N LYS A 233 -4.88 11.82 -2.96
CA LYS A 233 -5.03 11.40 -1.55
C LYS A 233 -4.45 12.41 -0.57
N VAL A 234 -3.24 12.93 -0.82
CA VAL A 234 -2.61 13.95 0.03
C VAL A 234 -3.51 15.19 0.12
N TYR A 235 -4.04 15.66 -1.01
CA TYR A 235 -4.95 16.82 -1.01
C TYR A 235 -6.33 16.52 -0.44
N ALA A 236 -6.82 15.29 -0.53
CA ALA A 236 -8.07 14.90 0.14
C ALA A 236 -7.96 14.99 1.67
N HIS A 237 -6.79 14.63 2.25
CA HIS A 237 -6.51 14.81 3.67
C HIS A 237 -6.38 16.29 4.09
N LYS A 238 -6.03 17.17 3.14
CA LYS A 238 -5.96 18.62 3.33
C LYS A 238 -7.30 19.32 3.05
N GLU A 239 -8.27 18.62 2.48
CA GLU A 239 -9.54 19.17 1.99
C GLU A 239 -9.35 20.24 0.89
N GLU A 240 -8.27 20.12 0.10
CA GLU A 240 -8.01 21.00 -1.05
C GLU A 240 -8.66 20.43 -2.32
N TRP A 241 -9.99 20.46 -2.37
CA TRP A 241 -10.81 19.70 -3.31
C TRP A 241 -10.58 20.01 -4.79
N ALA A 242 -10.21 21.24 -5.14
CA ALA A 242 -9.86 21.59 -6.51
C ALA A 242 -8.61 20.83 -6.99
N LYS A 243 -7.62 20.67 -6.12
CA LYS A 243 -6.42 19.87 -6.40
C LYS A 243 -6.70 18.38 -6.40
N VAL A 244 -7.59 17.90 -5.52
CA VAL A 244 -8.05 16.51 -5.57
C VAL A 244 -8.61 16.19 -6.95
N ALA A 245 -9.54 17.02 -7.47
CA ALA A 245 -10.12 16.83 -8.79
C ALA A 245 -9.05 16.91 -9.91
N GLN A 246 -8.13 17.88 -9.83
CA GLN A 246 -7.05 18.06 -10.81
C GLN A 246 -6.18 16.80 -10.94
N TYR A 247 -5.66 16.27 -9.83
CA TYR A 247 -4.75 15.14 -9.87
C TYR A 247 -5.46 13.80 -10.13
N ALA A 248 -6.68 13.63 -9.63
CA ALA A 248 -7.49 12.47 -9.98
C ALA A 248 -7.79 12.42 -11.49
N GLN A 249 -8.08 13.56 -12.13
CA GLN A 249 -8.35 13.62 -13.57
C GLN A 249 -7.15 13.22 -14.44
N ILE A 250 -5.90 13.38 -13.97
CA ILE A 250 -4.72 12.88 -14.70
C ILE A 250 -4.84 11.36 -14.92
N VAL A 251 -5.30 10.63 -13.90
CA VAL A 251 -5.51 9.19 -13.98
C VAL A 251 -6.74 8.85 -14.81
N LEU A 252 -7.87 9.53 -14.55
CA LEU A 252 -9.16 9.22 -15.17
C LEU A 252 -9.20 9.53 -16.67
N ASN A 253 -8.36 10.45 -17.14
CA ASN A 253 -8.24 10.80 -18.55
C ASN A 253 -7.19 9.95 -19.30
N ALA A 254 -6.46 9.08 -18.61
CA ALA A 254 -5.50 8.19 -19.24
C ALA A 254 -6.20 7.01 -19.93
N SER A 255 -5.87 6.77 -21.20
CA SER A 255 -6.44 5.66 -21.97
C SER A 255 -5.91 4.28 -21.59
N ASP A 256 -4.89 4.25 -20.74
CA ASP A 256 -4.18 3.04 -20.32
C ASP A 256 -4.97 2.21 -19.30
N PHE A 257 -5.98 2.80 -18.68
CA PHE A 257 -6.75 2.19 -17.60
C PHE A 257 -8.24 2.12 -17.92
N ASN A 258 -8.88 1.07 -17.41
CA ASN A 258 -10.33 0.92 -17.47
C ASN A 258 -10.83 0.49 -16.10
N TYR A 259 -12.06 0.85 -15.74
CA TYR A 259 -12.68 0.35 -14.52
C TYR A 259 -12.88 -1.17 -14.58
N THR A 260 -12.80 -1.81 -13.41
CA THR A 260 -13.13 -3.25 -13.31
C THR A 260 -14.55 -3.50 -13.82
N SER A 261 -14.70 -4.36 -14.82
CA SER A 261 -15.99 -4.71 -15.38
C SER A 261 -16.86 -5.51 -14.40
N MET A 262 -18.17 -5.55 -14.61
CA MET A 262 -19.11 -6.34 -13.79
C MET A 262 -18.72 -7.82 -13.73
N ALA A 263 -18.22 -8.39 -14.82
CA ALA A 263 -17.78 -9.78 -14.88
C ALA A 263 -16.52 -10.01 -14.03
N GLU A 264 -15.55 -9.09 -14.08
CA GLU A 264 -14.33 -9.17 -13.27
C GLU A 264 -14.62 -8.97 -11.78
N VAL A 265 -15.54 -8.09 -11.41
CA VAL A 265 -15.99 -7.94 -10.02
C VAL A 265 -16.49 -9.26 -9.46
N GLN A 266 -17.30 -10.01 -10.23
CA GLN A 266 -17.83 -11.31 -9.81
C GLN A 266 -16.82 -12.46 -9.97
N GLY A 267 -15.84 -12.32 -10.86
CA GLY A 267 -14.83 -13.35 -11.17
C GLY A 267 -13.59 -13.30 -10.28
N ALA A 268 -13.48 -12.31 -9.39
CA ALA A 268 -12.33 -12.13 -8.49
C ALA A 268 -10.97 -12.16 -9.22
N LYS A 269 -10.85 -11.42 -10.32
CA LYS A 269 -9.60 -11.37 -11.11
C LYS A 269 -8.52 -10.54 -10.41
N TRP A 270 -7.73 -11.19 -9.57
CA TRP A 270 -6.58 -10.62 -8.88
C TRP A 270 -5.28 -11.01 -9.60
N ASP A 271 -5.04 -10.33 -10.69
CA ASP A 271 -3.96 -10.60 -11.64
C ASP A 271 -3.43 -9.26 -12.16
N ILE A 272 -2.11 -9.12 -12.33
CA ILE A 272 -1.45 -7.88 -12.76
C ILE A 272 -1.92 -7.40 -14.14
N SER A 273 -2.50 -8.27 -14.95
CA SER A 273 -3.08 -7.90 -16.26
C SER A 273 -4.41 -7.17 -16.16
N ASN A 274 -5.03 -7.07 -14.96
CA ASN A 274 -6.28 -6.34 -14.77
C ASN A 274 -6.09 -4.86 -15.12
N THR A 275 -6.89 -4.34 -16.07
CA THR A 275 -6.74 -2.99 -16.60
C THR A 275 -7.12 -1.89 -15.64
N SER A 276 -7.79 -2.21 -14.52
CA SER A 276 -8.10 -1.23 -13.49
C SER A 276 -6.93 -0.91 -12.55
N TRP A 277 -5.90 -1.76 -12.52
CA TRP A 277 -4.79 -1.58 -11.62
C TRP A 277 -3.84 -0.49 -12.09
N LEU A 278 -3.54 0.44 -11.22
CA LEU A 278 -2.51 1.45 -11.40
C LEU A 278 -1.16 0.94 -10.89
N TRP A 279 -1.17 0.25 -9.74
CA TRP A 279 0.03 -0.28 -9.11
C TRP A 279 -0.27 -1.61 -8.42
N GLY A 280 0.56 -2.59 -8.69
CA GLY A 280 0.48 -3.93 -8.14
C GLY A 280 1.84 -4.61 -8.11
N TYR A 281 1.84 -5.91 -7.86
CA TYR A 281 3.03 -6.74 -7.89
C TYR A 281 2.67 -8.16 -8.33
N ASP A 282 3.41 -8.68 -9.31
CA ASP A 282 3.29 -10.07 -9.81
C ASP A 282 3.90 -11.04 -8.78
N ILE A 283 3.06 -11.87 -8.18
CA ILE A 283 3.45 -12.86 -7.19
C ILE A 283 3.78 -14.19 -7.86
N THR A 284 5.06 -14.51 -7.87
CA THR A 284 5.61 -15.73 -8.45
C THR A 284 5.92 -16.78 -7.38
N GLN A 285 6.34 -17.98 -7.81
CA GLN A 285 6.84 -19.02 -6.91
C GLN A 285 8.06 -18.58 -6.08
N GLN A 286 8.83 -17.60 -6.57
CA GLN A 286 10.00 -17.06 -5.90
C GLN A 286 9.67 -15.95 -4.91
N THR A 287 8.60 -15.20 -5.15
CA THR A 287 8.23 -14.04 -4.34
C THR A 287 7.09 -14.32 -3.36
N THR A 288 6.35 -15.42 -3.53
CA THR A 288 5.28 -15.79 -2.60
C THR A 288 5.80 -16.04 -1.19
N THR A 289 5.11 -15.52 -0.21
CA THR A 289 5.38 -15.78 1.22
C THR A 289 4.47 -16.88 1.79
N SER A 290 3.78 -17.62 0.93
CA SER A 290 2.94 -18.76 1.28
C SER A 290 1.93 -18.42 2.40
N PHE A 291 2.05 -19.06 3.58
CA PHE A 291 1.15 -18.81 4.72
C PHE A 291 1.25 -17.37 5.26
N GLY A 292 2.41 -16.73 5.19
CA GLY A 292 2.63 -15.34 5.55
C GLY A 292 2.30 -14.38 4.41
N SER A 293 1.21 -14.61 3.67
CA SER A 293 0.78 -13.81 2.52
C SER A 293 -0.56 -13.14 2.74
N PHE A 294 -0.83 -12.11 1.95
CA PHE A 294 -2.13 -11.42 1.98
C PHE A 294 -3.30 -12.39 1.75
N TYR A 295 -3.21 -13.26 0.74
CA TYR A 295 -4.29 -14.20 0.43
C TYR A 295 -4.52 -15.26 1.49
N SER A 296 -3.49 -15.66 2.24
CA SER A 296 -3.66 -16.52 3.40
C SER A 296 -4.59 -15.91 4.46
N HIS A 297 -4.59 -14.58 4.56
CA HIS A 297 -5.34 -13.86 5.60
C HIS A 297 -6.65 -13.24 5.14
N ILE A 298 -6.87 -13.06 3.82
CA ILE A 298 -8.07 -12.41 3.29
C ILE A 298 -9.00 -13.35 2.52
N ASP A 299 -8.46 -14.36 1.83
CA ASP A 299 -9.26 -15.31 1.05
C ASP A 299 -9.85 -16.39 1.96
N ASN A 300 -11.15 -16.31 2.18
CA ASN A 300 -11.88 -17.23 3.01
C ASN A 300 -11.99 -18.65 2.40
N THR A 301 -11.69 -18.82 1.11
CA THR A 301 -11.85 -20.10 0.39
C THR A 301 -10.61 -20.98 0.44
N ILE A 302 -9.44 -20.44 0.82
CA ILE A 302 -8.21 -21.20 0.93
C ILE A 302 -8.19 -22.00 2.23
N ALA A 303 -8.50 -23.29 2.17
CA ALA A 303 -8.53 -24.17 3.33
C ALA A 303 -7.17 -24.32 4.05
N GLN A 304 -6.05 -24.04 3.40
CA GLN A 304 -4.72 -24.02 3.99
C GLN A 304 -4.32 -22.62 4.51
N GLY A 305 -5.09 -21.57 4.18
CA GLY A 305 -4.83 -20.19 4.62
C GLY A 305 -5.34 -19.95 6.05
N TYR A 306 -4.92 -18.83 6.62
CA TYR A 306 -5.38 -18.43 7.96
C TYR A 306 -6.85 -17.96 7.96
N ALA A 307 -7.35 -17.34 6.91
CA ALA A 307 -8.75 -16.99 6.83
C ALA A 307 -9.62 -18.26 6.76
N GLY A 308 -9.46 -19.09 5.74
CA GLY A 308 -10.27 -20.29 5.52
C GLY A 308 -9.97 -21.41 6.50
N GLY A 309 -8.69 -21.74 6.70
CA GLY A 309 -8.29 -22.91 7.48
C GLY A 309 -8.47 -22.79 8.99
N SER A 310 -8.34 -21.59 9.56
CA SER A 310 -8.57 -21.37 11.00
C SER A 310 -9.94 -20.76 11.32
N GLY A 311 -10.79 -20.51 10.31
CA GLY A 311 -12.08 -19.85 10.50
C GLY A 311 -11.97 -18.36 10.88
N ALA A 312 -10.80 -17.74 10.70
CA ALA A 312 -10.61 -16.31 10.92
C ALA A 312 -11.10 -15.51 9.71
N TYR A 313 -12.30 -15.83 9.24
CA TYR A 313 -12.90 -15.25 8.04
C TYR A 313 -12.92 -13.73 8.11
N LYS A 314 -12.71 -13.09 6.94
CA LYS A 314 -12.92 -11.66 6.75
C LYS A 314 -14.28 -11.46 6.11
N ASN A 315 -15.20 -10.91 6.87
CA ASN A 315 -16.59 -10.74 6.46
C ASN A 315 -16.90 -9.27 6.25
N MET A 316 -17.84 -9.01 5.36
CA MET A 316 -18.43 -7.68 5.19
C MET A 316 -19.26 -7.29 6.43
N TYR A 317 -19.19 -6.03 6.84
CA TYR A 317 -20.08 -5.47 7.85
C TYR A 317 -21.53 -5.52 7.37
N SER A 318 -22.41 -6.16 8.14
CA SER A 318 -23.81 -6.42 7.76
C SER A 318 -24.61 -5.18 7.41
N ASN A 319 -24.42 -4.07 8.18
CA ASN A 319 -25.14 -2.82 7.89
C ASN A 319 -24.60 -2.10 6.64
N LEU A 320 -23.33 -2.29 6.28
CA LEU A 320 -22.81 -1.81 5.00
C LEU A 320 -23.27 -2.69 3.84
N TYR A 321 -23.29 -4.02 4.03
CA TYR A 321 -23.84 -4.97 3.05
C TYR A 321 -25.31 -4.65 2.71
N ALA A 322 -26.11 -4.27 3.70
CA ALA A 322 -27.52 -3.89 3.52
C ALA A 322 -27.70 -2.63 2.65
N LYS A 323 -26.64 -1.82 2.47
CA LYS A 323 -26.65 -0.65 1.56
C LYS A 323 -26.41 -1.00 0.10
N ILE A 324 -25.96 -2.21 -0.19
CA ILE A 324 -25.77 -2.69 -1.56
C ILE A 324 -27.11 -3.14 -2.11
N ALA A 325 -27.55 -2.61 -3.25
CA ALA A 325 -28.79 -3.05 -3.91
C ALA A 325 -28.70 -4.52 -4.37
N ASP A 326 -29.82 -5.22 -4.44
CA ASP A 326 -29.83 -6.63 -4.87
C ASP A 326 -29.44 -6.80 -6.35
N THR A 327 -29.57 -5.74 -7.13
CA THR A 327 -29.18 -5.65 -8.56
C THR A 327 -27.69 -5.36 -8.75
N ASP A 328 -27.02 -4.85 -7.74
CA ASP A 328 -25.59 -4.50 -7.78
C ASP A 328 -24.72 -5.77 -7.76
N VAL A 329 -23.83 -5.89 -8.73
CA VAL A 329 -22.94 -7.06 -8.85
C VAL A 329 -22.06 -7.27 -7.62
N ARG A 330 -21.71 -6.20 -6.90
CA ARG A 330 -20.88 -6.25 -5.69
C ARG A 330 -21.58 -6.97 -4.52
N LYS A 331 -22.91 -7.11 -4.55
CA LYS A 331 -23.63 -7.87 -3.52
C LYS A 331 -23.29 -9.34 -3.56
N LYS A 332 -22.98 -9.88 -4.74
CA LYS A 332 -22.68 -11.30 -4.97
C LYS A 332 -21.26 -11.73 -4.59
N ILE A 333 -20.38 -10.79 -4.28
CA ILE A 333 -19.01 -11.10 -3.82
C ILE A 333 -18.92 -11.27 -2.29
N TYR A 334 -20.07 -11.29 -1.64
CA TYR A 334 -20.25 -11.65 -0.23
C TYR A 334 -21.35 -12.68 -0.11
N ILE A 335 -21.14 -13.68 0.71
CA ILE A 335 -22.11 -14.77 0.88
C ILE A 335 -23.42 -14.23 1.44
N ASN A 336 -24.52 -14.64 0.82
CA ASN A 336 -25.88 -14.48 1.33
C ASN A 336 -26.70 -15.72 0.93
N SER A 337 -26.89 -16.61 1.87
CA SER A 337 -27.53 -17.91 1.65
C SER A 337 -29.03 -17.79 1.25
N THR A 338 -29.66 -16.68 1.62
CA THR A 338 -31.06 -16.41 1.27
C THR A 338 -31.20 -15.84 -0.15
N LEU A 339 -30.39 -14.83 -0.49
CA LEU A 339 -30.51 -14.16 -1.80
C LEU A 339 -29.79 -14.91 -2.93
N PHE A 340 -28.67 -15.57 -2.61
CA PHE A 340 -27.81 -16.25 -3.59
C PHE A 340 -27.42 -17.66 -3.12
N PRO A 341 -28.39 -18.58 -2.95
CA PRO A 341 -28.13 -19.92 -2.41
C PRO A 341 -27.10 -20.71 -3.23
N THR A 342 -27.10 -20.61 -4.54
CA THR A 342 -26.11 -21.29 -5.40
C THR A 342 -24.67 -20.83 -5.12
N ILE A 343 -24.47 -19.55 -4.80
CA ILE A 343 -23.15 -19.03 -4.43
C ILE A 343 -22.78 -19.54 -3.03
N ALA A 344 -23.72 -19.51 -2.10
CA ALA A 344 -23.51 -20.02 -0.74
C ALA A 344 -23.16 -21.52 -0.75
N ASP A 345 -23.88 -22.32 -1.52
CA ASP A 345 -23.63 -23.77 -1.67
C ASP A 345 -22.26 -24.04 -2.31
N ARG A 346 -21.87 -23.23 -3.30
CA ARG A 346 -20.57 -23.37 -3.98
C ARG A 346 -19.39 -23.22 -3.01
N TYR A 347 -19.46 -22.28 -2.09
CA TYR A 347 -18.34 -21.95 -1.21
C TYR A 347 -18.45 -22.57 0.18
N GLY A 348 -19.65 -22.87 0.67
CA GLY A 348 -19.89 -23.44 2.00
C GLY A 348 -19.45 -22.52 3.15
N LEU A 349 -19.46 -21.20 2.93
CA LEU A 349 -19.04 -20.18 3.88
C LEU A 349 -20.24 -19.52 4.56
N PRO A 350 -20.08 -18.94 5.77
CA PRO A 350 -21.14 -18.23 6.46
C PRO A 350 -21.55 -16.94 5.73
N ASP A 351 -22.78 -16.46 5.99
CA ASP A 351 -23.28 -15.20 5.46
C ASP A 351 -22.31 -14.04 5.77
N TYR A 352 -22.23 -13.11 4.84
CA TYR A 352 -21.30 -11.95 4.79
C TYR A 352 -19.82 -12.31 4.56
N ALA A 353 -19.43 -13.60 4.53
CA ALA A 353 -18.07 -13.96 4.20
C ALA A 353 -17.71 -13.46 2.80
N ASN A 354 -16.55 -12.80 2.65
CA ASN A 354 -16.12 -12.33 1.35
C ASN A 354 -15.69 -13.49 0.45
N VAL A 355 -16.08 -13.40 -0.82
CA VAL A 355 -15.53 -14.14 -1.95
C VAL A 355 -14.97 -13.19 -3.01
N LYS A 356 -14.83 -11.90 -2.67
CA LYS A 356 -14.14 -10.88 -3.49
C LYS A 356 -12.72 -11.32 -3.81
N TYR A 357 -12.05 -11.94 -2.87
CA TYR A 357 -10.67 -12.39 -2.96
C TYR A 357 -10.55 -13.90 -3.23
N ALA A 358 -11.66 -14.58 -3.51
CA ALA A 358 -11.64 -16.00 -3.84
C ALA A 358 -10.83 -16.24 -5.12
N THR A 359 -9.83 -17.11 -5.04
CA THR A 359 -8.94 -17.43 -6.15
C THR A 359 -8.58 -18.92 -6.15
N ASP A 360 -8.39 -19.50 -7.34
CA ASP A 360 -7.85 -20.86 -7.50
C ASP A 360 -6.32 -20.90 -7.55
N GLN A 361 -5.67 -19.73 -7.61
CA GLN A 361 -4.20 -19.60 -7.59
C GLN A 361 -3.60 -19.69 -6.18
N ARG A 362 -4.43 -19.77 -5.15
CA ARG A 362 -4.03 -19.83 -3.74
C ARG A 362 -3.15 -18.63 -3.35
N PHE A 363 -1.90 -18.87 -2.95
CA PHE A 363 -0.96 -17.84 -2.48
C PHE A 363 -0.19 -17.17 -3.63
N LEU A 364 -0.55 -17.42 -4.87
CA LEU A 364 0.10 -16.90 -6.08
C LEU A 364 -0.72 -15.84 -6.81
N SER A 365 -1.82 -15.39 -6.24
CA SER A 365 -2.54 -14.24 -6.79
C SER A 365 -1.76 -12.95 -6.51
N ASP A 366 -1.82 -12.02 -7.48
CA ASP A 366 -1.02 -10.80 -7.46
C ASP A 366 -1.55 -9.77 -6.44
N TYR A 367 -0.66 -8.92 -5.96
CA TYR A 367 -1.01 -7.89 -5.00
C TYR A 367 -1.37 -6.59 -5.70
N CYS A 368 -2.61 -6.15 -5.59
CA CYS A 368 -3.03 -4.81 -5.98
C CYS A 368 -2.80 -3.81 -4.84
N PHE A 369 -2.04 -2.74 -5.07
CA PHE A 369 -1.84 -1.67 -4.09
C PHE A 369 -2.80 -0.52 -4.29
N ILE A 370 -3.14 -0.18 -5.54
CA ILE A 370 -4.11 0.85 -5.89
C ILE A 370 -4.66 0.60 -7.30
N ARG A 371 -5.94 0.88 -7.50
CA ARG A 371 -6.63 0.81 -8.79
C ARG A 371 -7.39 2.10 -9.09
N ILE A 372 -7.82 2.29 -10.34
CA ILE A 372 -8.42 3.53 -10.84
C ILE A 372 -9.68 3.95 -10.08
N GLU A 373 -10.41 3.02 -9.49
CA GLU A 373 -11.61 3.32 -8.69
C GLU A 373 -11.29 4.16 -7.45
N ASP A 374 -10.08 4.08 -6.89
CA ASP A 374 -9.69 4.90 -5.75
C ASP A 374 -9.64 6.42 -6.10
N PRO A 375 -8.85 6.89 -7.08
CA PRO A 375 -8.90 8.28 -7.51
C PRO A 375 -10.25 8.67 -8.12
N PHE A 376 -11.03 7.75 -8.71
CA PHE A 376 -12.38 8.04 -9.17
C PHE A 376 -13.30 8.51 -8.03
N PHE A 377 -13.37 7.74 -6.94
CA PHE A 377 -14.22 8.15 -5.81
C PHE A 377 -13.71 9.42 -5.12
N LEU A 378 -12.40 9.68 -5.11
CA LEU A 378 -11.86 10.97 -4.66
C LEU A 378 -12.28 12.12 -5.58
N TYR A 379 -12.32 11.90 -6.89
CA TYR A 379 -12.82 12.89 -7.85
C TYR A 379 -14.29 13.21 -7.62
N VAL A 380 -15.15 12.18 -7.49
CA VAL A 380 -16.58 12.39 -7.23
C VAL A 380 -16.80 13.10 -5.89
N GLU A 381 -16.08 12.72 -4.84
CA GLU A 381 -16.10 13.41 -3.54
C GLU A 381 -15.70 14.88 -3.71
N ALA A 382 -14.64 15.16 -4.46
CA ALA A 382 -14.20 16.54 -4.72
C ALA A 382 -15.24 17.37 -5.46
N LEU A 383 -15.98 16.80 -6.40
CA LEU A 383 -17.11 17.49 -7.06
C LEU A 383 -18.22 17.84 -6.06
N VAL A 384 -18.55 16.90 -5.16
CA VAL A 384 -19.56 17.13 -4.11
C VAL A 384 -19.10 18.24 -3.18
N GLU A 385 -17.85 18.20 -2.71
CA GLU A 385 -17.33 19.19 -1.75
C GLU A 385 -17.20 20.59 -2.36
N GLN A 386 -17.01 20.69 -3.67
CA GLN A 386 -17.05 21.94 -4.44
C GLN A 386 -18.48 22.38 -4.80
N ASN A 387 -19.50 21.68 -4.30
CA ASN A 387 -20.93 21.92 -4.60
C ASN A 387 -21.27 21.79 -6.09
N ASN A 388 -20.48 21.02 -6.86
CA ASN A 388 -20.78 20.68 -8.25
C ASN A 388 -21.61 19.39 -8.32
N LEU A 389 -22.83 19.46 -7.74
CA LEU A 389 -23.67 18.29 -7.49
C LEU A 389 -24.16 17.62 -8.77
N SER A 390 -24.40 18.39 -9.84
CA SER A 390 -24.83 17.83 -11.14
C SER A 390 -23.74 16.96 -11.75
N ALA A 391 -22.50 17.44 -11.77
CA ALA A 391 -21.37 16.66 -12.31
C ALA A 391 -21.08 15.43 -11.44
N ALA A 392 -21.15 15.58 -10.11
CA ALA A 392 -20.97 14.46 -9.18
C ALA A 392 -22.02 13.36 -9.41
N LYS A 393 -23.29 13.76 -9.59
CA LYS A 393 -24.39 12.84 -9.90
C LYS A 393 -24.11 12.09 -11.21
N THR A 394 -23.85 12.81 -12.29
CA THR A 394 -23.56 12.20 -13.60
C THR A 394 -22.40 11.22 -13.51
N ALA A 395 -21.26 11.63 -12.93
CA ALA A 395 -20.08 10.77 -12.83
C ALA A 395 -20.37 9.49 -12.03
N LEU A 396 -21.10 9.59 -10.91
CA LEU A 396 -21.42 8.43 -10.09
C LEU A 396 -22.44 7.52 -10.77
N GLU A 397 -23.51 8.07 -11.37
CA GLU A 397 -24.53 7.27 -12.08
C GLU A 397 -23.93 6.56 -13.30
N ASP A 398 -23.12 7.23 -14.11
CA ASP A 398 -22.44 6.61 -15.26
C ASP A 398 -21.56 5.44 -14.83
N PHE A 399 -20.73 5.64 -13.81
CA PHE A 399 -19.88 4.57 -13.26
C PHE A 399 -20.73 3.39 -12.72
N MET A 400 -21.78 3.68 -11.97
CA MET A 400 -22.63 2.65 -11.40
C MET A 400 -23.36 1.86 -12.49
N HIS A 401 -23.96 2.54 -13.50
CA HIS A 401 -24.68 1.91 -14.59
C HIS A 401 -23.78 0.98 -15.42
N ASP A 402 -22.60 1.46 -15.76
CA ASP A 402 -21.73 0.73 -16.69
C ASP A 402 -20.96 -0.41 -16.01
N TYR A 403 -20.67 -0.26 -14.71
CA TYR A 403 -19.72 -1.15 -14.04
C TYR A 403 -20.24 -1.85 -12.79
N ARG A 404 -21.40 -1.45 -12.21
CA ARG A 404 -21.86 -2.03 -10.93
C ARG A 404 -23.34 -2.44 -10.92
N ASP A 405 -24.23 -1.53 -11.27
CA ASP A 405 -25.69 -1.72 -11.20
C ASP A 405 -26.40 -0.90 -12.29
N PRO A 406 -26.83 -1.52 -13.40
CA PRO A 406 -27.54 -0.81 -14.47
C PRO A 406 -28.85 -0.12 -14.03
N SER A 407 -29.38 -0.46 -12.86
CA SER A 407 -30.62 0.15 -12.31
C SER A 407 -30.36 1.21 -11.25
N TYR A 408 -29.10 1.52 -10.96
CA TYR A 408 -28.74 2.50 -9.93
C TYR A 408 -29.34 3.87 -10.22
N THR A 409 -29.86 4.54 -9.19
CA THR A 409 -30.34 5.91 -9.29
C THR A 409 -29.93 6.67 -8.04
N LEU A 410 -29.20 7.77 -8.23
CA LEU A 410 -28.81 8.64 -7.15
C LEU A 410 -30.00 9.55 -6.74
N THR A 411 -30.60 9.27 -5.60
CA THR A 411 -31.74 10.02 -5.07
C THR A 411 -31.34 11.20 -4.19
N ALA A 412 -30.08 11.28 -3.78
CA ALA A 412 -29.56 12.38 -2.97
C ALA A 412 -29.57 13.69 -3.78
N THR A 413 -30.11 14.75 -3.20
CA THR A 413 -30.26 16.09 -3.83
C THR A 413 -29.52 17.19 -3.10
N THR A 414 -29.04 16.93 -1.88
CA THR A 414 -28.26 17.88 -1.09
C THR A 414 -26.78 17.47 -1.04
N GLN A 415 -25.89 18.44 -0.85
CA GLN A 415 -24.47 18.17 -0.72
C GLN A 415 -24.17 17.15 0.38
N ALA A 416 -24.82 17.27 1.55
CA ALA A 416 -24.63 16.34 2.67
C ALA A 416 -25.07 14.92 2.30
N ALA A 417 -26.24 14.75 1.70
CA ALA A 417 -26.74 13.43 1.30
C ALA A 417 -25.89 12.79 0.18
N MET A 418 -25.41 13.60 -0.78
CA MET A 418 -24.48 13.10 -1.82
C MET A 418 -23.14 12.70 -1.23
N ARG A 419 -22.60 13.48 -0.30
CA ARG A 419 -21.37 13.13 0.42
C ARG A 419 -21.48 11.77 1.10
N ASP A 420 -22.58 11.54 1.81
CA ASP A 420 -22.84 10.28 2.49
C ASP A 420 -22.94 9.12 1.51
N GLU A 421 -23.63 9.32 0.39
CA GLU A 421 -23.75 8.30 -0.66
C GLU A 421 -22.39 7.97 -1.30
N VAL A 422 -21.61 8.97 -1.69
CA VAL A 422 -20.26 8.76 -2.26
C VAL A 422 -19.35 8.01 -1.28
N ARG A 423 -19.40 8.34 0.01
CA ARG A 423 -18.67 7.63 1.06
C ARG A 423 -19.12 6.18 1.20
N ILE A 424 -20.41 5.90 1.14
CA ILE A 424 -20.96 4.54 1.16
C ILE A 424 -20.46 3.77 -0.05
N GLN A 425 -20.60 4.31 -1.25
CA GLN A 425 -20.18 3.64 -2.48
C GLN A 425 -18.66 3.39 -2.51
N ARG A 426 -17.85 4.34 -2.04
CA ARG A 426 -16.40 4.18 -1.89
C ARG A 426 -16.03 3.05 -0.91
N ARG A 427 -16.68 2.97 0.25
CA ARG A 427 -16.45 1.92 1.25
C ARG A 427 -16.81 0.55 0.72
N ILE A 428 -17.92 0.41 -0.04
CA ILE A 428 -18.32 -0.84 -0.69
C ILE A 428 -17.29 -1.24 -1.75
N GLU A 429 -16.90 -0.31 -2.60
CA GLU A 429 -16.01 -0.56 -3.74
C GLU A 429 -14.62 -1.00 -3.29
N LEU A 430 -14.03 -0.25 -2.37
CA LEU A 430 -12.65 -0.43 -1.95
C LEU A 430 -12.50 -1.29 -0.69
N TRP A 431 -13.53 -2.09 -0.35
CA TRP A 431 -13.47 -3.02 0.76
C TRP A 431 -12.28 -3.99 0.63
N GLY A 432 -11.46 -4.09 1.67
CA GLY A 432 -10.28 -4.96 1.70
C GLY A 432 -9.05 -4.40 0.99
N GLU A 433 -9.05 -3.10 0.60
CA GLU A 433 -7.98 -2.48 -0.18
C GLU A 433 -7.13 -1.47 0.62
N GLY A 434 -7.31 -1.42 1.95
CA GLY A 434 -6.47 -0.61 2.85
C GLY A 434 -6.86 0.86 2.94
N THR A 435 -8.07 1.23 2.52
CA THR A 435 -8.51 2.64 2.48
C THR A 435 -9.30 3.07 3.70
N SER A 436 -10.04 2.14 4.32
CA SER A 436 -11.07 2.43 5.32
C SER A 436 -10.56 3.27 6.50
N PHE A 437 -9.42 2.92 7.09
CA PHE A 437 -8.83 3.63 8.22
C PHE A 437 -8.52 5.11 7.92
N PHE A 438 -7.89 5.36 6.77
CA PHE A 438 -7.52 6.71 6.35
C PHE A 438 -8.75 7.54 6.00
N ASP A 439 -9.73 6.94 5.34
CA ASP A 439 -10.99 7.59 5.00
C ASP A 439 -11.77 7.99 6.27
N PHE A 440 -11.94 7.10 7.24
CA PHE A 440 -12.61 7.42 8.51
C PHE A 440 -11.90 8.54 9.25
N LYS A 441 -10.55 8.53 9.28
CA LYS A 441 -9.76 9.60 9.92
C LYS A 441 -9.95 10.95 9.25
N ARG A 442 -9.84 11.03 7.91
CA ARG A 442 -9.99 12.30 7.17
C ARG A 442 -11.44 12.81 7.13
N TRP A 443 -12.43 11.92 7.23
CA TRP A 443 -13.82 12.28 7.35
C TRP A 443 -14.21 12.69 8.77
N HIS A 444 -13.30 12.62 9.71
CA HIS A 444 -13.56 12.83 11.15
C HIS A 444 -14.69 11.95 11.67
N LEU A 445 -14.74 10.70 11.23
CA LEU A 445 -15.70 9.70 11.67
C LEU A 445 -15.08 8.77 12.72
N GLY A 446 -15.92 8.30 13.63
CA GLY A 446 -15.59 7.21 14.55
C GLY A 446 -16.05 5.86 14.01
N VAL A 447 -15.69 4.81 14.74
CA VAL A 447 -16.19 3.44 14.54
C VAL A 447 -17.16 3.12 15.67
N ASP A 448 -18.38 2.70 15.34
CA ASP A 448 -19.36 2.18 16.29
C ASP A 448 -19.82 0.79 15.83
N ARG A 449 -19.28 -0.26 16.47
CA ARG A 449 -19.60 -1.65 16.15
C ARG A 449 -20.80 -2.17 16.95
N ASN A 450 -21.38 -1.32 17.82
CA ASN A 450 -22.54 -1.65 18.66
C ASN A 450 -23.90 -1.35 17.97
N GLU A 451 -23.86 -0.92 16.71
CA GLU A 451 -25.09 -0.62 15.97
C GLU A 451 -26.00 -1.85 15.87
N ALA A 452 -27.31 -1.63 15.91
CA ALA A 452 -28.30 -2.70 15.76
C ALA A 452 -28.11 -3.44 14.43
N GLY A 453 -28.16 -4.77 14.47
CA GLY A 453 -27.93 -5.62 13.28
C GLY A 453 -26.46 -5.86 12.95
N SER A 454 -25.53 -5.34 13.73
CA SER A 454 -24.09 -5.54 13.54
C SER A 454 -23.69 -7.01 13.69
N ASN A 455 -22.87 -7.50 12.75
CA ASN A 455 -22.24 -8.83 12.81
C ASN A 455 -20.81 -8.79 13.33
N HIS A 456 -20.37 -7.66 13.92
CA HIS A 456 -19.06 -7.59 14.56
C HIS A 456 -18.94 -8.55 15.73
N THR A 457 -17.82 -9.24 15.82
CA THR A 457 -17.49 -10.17 16.93
C THR A 457 -16.91 -9.47 18.14
N PHE A 458 -16.45 -8.22 17.97
CA PHE A 458 -15.93 -7.35 19.02
C PHE A 458 -16.68 -6.03 19.01
N MET A 459 -17.50 -5.85 20.05
CA MET A 459 -18.33 -4.66 20.22
C MET A 459 -17.51 -3.54 20.84
N VAL A 460 -17.33 -2.45 20.11
CA VAL A 460 -16.53 -1.29 20.54
C VAL A 460 -17.06 -0.02 19.90
N LYS A 461 -16.93 1.09 20.62
CA LYS A 461 -17.11 2.43 20.08
C LYS A 461 -15.80 3.19 20.21
N VAL A 462 -15.28 3.69 19.09
CA VAL A 462 -14.07 4.50 19.00
C VAL A 462 -14.46 5.83 18.38
N PRO A 463 -14.57 6.91 19.16
CA PRO A 463 -14.90 8.23 18.63
C PRO A 463 -13.87 8.73 17.62
N ALA A 464 -14.26 9.67 16.77
CA ALA A 464 -13.30 10.42 15.97
C ALA A 464 -12.27 11.12 16.87
N GLY A 465 -11.02 11.13 16.47
CA GLY A 465 -9.94 11.76 17.24
C GLY A 465 -9.50 10.99 18.52
N ASP A 466 -10.06 9.81 18.78
CA ASP A 466 -9.62 8.95 19.90
C ASP A 466 -8.16 8.51 19.68
N LYS A 467 -7.39 8.38 20.77
CA LYS A 467 -5.98 7.93 20.71
C LYS A 467 -5.80 6.57 20.02
N ARG A 468 -6.80 5.72 20.01
CA ARG A 468 -6.77 4.42 19.31
C ARG A 468 -6.65 4.54 17.79
N TRP A 469 -6.86 5.72 17.21
CA TRP A 469 -6.59 5.99 15.80
C TRP A 469 -5.10 6.25 15.48
N VAL A 470 -4.22 6.22 16.49
CA VAL A 470 -2.80 6.54 16.35
C VAL A 470 -1.96 5.42 16.96
N TYR A 471 -0.96 4.95 16.23
CA TYR A 471 0.07 4.07 16.78
C TYR A 471 1.09 4.89 17.60
N GLN A 472 1.54 4.37 18.73
CA GLN A 472 2.64 5.01 19.45
C GLN A 472 3.96 4.88 18.69
N ILE A 473 4.86 5.84 18.91
CA ILE A 473 6.22 5.73 18.38
C ILE A 473 6.90 4.52 19.05
N PRO A 474 7.59 3.64 18.29
CA PRO A 474 8.23 2.46 18.87
C PRO A 474 9.17 2.78 20.02
N GLN A 475 9.21 1.91 21.02
CA GLN A 475 10.03 2.11 22.22
C GLN A 475 11.53 2.23 21.88
N ASP A 476 12.01 1.44 20.93
CA ASP A 476 13.40 1.48 20.48
C ASP A 476 13.78 2.87 19.91
N GLU A 477 12.86 3.54 19.23
CA GLU A 477 13.06 4.91 18.73
C GLU A 477 13.11 5.93 19.87
N ILE A 478 12.25 5.79 20.86
CA ILE A 478 12.26 6.66 22.06
C ILE A 478 13.58 6.52 22.84
N GLU A 479 14.08 5.29 22.97
CA GLU A 479 15.31 5.02 23.72
C GLU A 479 16.59 5.40 22.96
N SER A 480 16.61 5.18 21.65
CA SER A 480 17.80 5.43 20.83
C SER A 480 17.95 6.90 20.39
N ASN A 481 16.87 7.69 20.38
CA ASN A 481 16.84 9.07 19.92
C ASN A 481 16.32 10.01 21.01
N SER A 482 17.23 10.71 21.70
CA SER A 482 16.90 11.65 22.79
C SER A 482 16.02 12.85 22.37
N GLN A 483 15.84 13.09 21.06
CA GLN A 483 14.96 14.12 20.52
C GLN A 483 13.55 13.60 20.21
N MET A 484 13.34 12.28 20.37
CA MET A 484 12.04 11.66 20.08
C MET A 484 11.08 11.87 21.26
N VAL A 485 9.87 12.31 20.94
CA VAL A 485 8.77 12.50 21.89
C VAL A 485 7.63 11.58 21.51
N GLN A 486 7.06 10.88 22.50
CA GLN A 486 5.93 9.96 22.29
C GLN A 486 4.66 10.72 21.87
N ASN A 487 3.74 10.01 21.19
CA ASN A 487 2.38 10.49 20.97
C ASN A 487 1.61 10.59 22.30
N GLU A 488 0.66 11.53 22.36
CA GLU A 488 -0.24 11.72 23.50
C GLU A 488 -1.20 10.52 23.69
#